data_b2f01d1f78c2f99ba10476b14047ce96
#
_entry.id   b2f01d1f78c2f99ba10476b14047ce96
#
_cell.length_a   1.000
_cell.length_b   1.000
_cell.length_c   1.000
_cell.angle_alpha   90.00
_cell.angle_beta   90.00
_cell.angle_gamma   90.00
#
_symmetry.space_group_name_H-M   'P 1'
#
loop_
_entity.id
_entity.type
_entity.pdbx_description
1 polymer ?
#
loop_
_entity_poly.entity_id
_entity_poly.type
_entity_poly.pdbx_seq_one_letter_code
_entity_poly.pdbx_strand_id
1 'polypeptide(L)'
;MSSLPARRGAYGFDAPYAPLLMALGGACLLALSAWRLCSGEMNPTPRAISIFAPGVAALWLFLNAGFFVYSTRAGKFAVWAELLDRFELKGDERLLDIGCGRGAVLLMAAQRLPRGRAIGVDVWSTKDQSGNAEQVTRQNAALEAIPFNTK
;
A
#
# COMPACT_ATOMS: atom_id res chain seq x y z
N MET A 1 -13.34 -5.88 -17.70
CA MET A 1 -12.35 -5.81 -16.58
C MET A 1 -11.89 -7.22 -16.33
N SER A 2 -10.72 -7.62 -16.84
CA SER A 2 -10.12 -8.91 -16.50
C SER A 2 -9.73 -8.88 -15.02
N SER A 3 -10.16 -9.87 -14.25
CA SER A 3 -9.74 -10.01 -12.86
C SER A 3 -8.20 -10.11 -12.84
N LEU A 4 -7.55 -9.20 -12.13
CA LEU A 4 -6.10 -9.29 -11.92
C LEU A 4 -5.79 -10.65 -11.28
N PRO A 5 -4.83 -11.42 -11.80
CA PRO A 5 -4.43 -12.67 -11.18
C PRO A 5 -3.96 -12.41 -9.75
N ALA A 6 -4.37 -13.28 -8.82
CA ALA A 6 -3.95 -13.18 -7.43
C ALA A 6 -2.42 -13.24 -7.35
N ARG A 7 -1.81 -12.22 -6.72
CA ARG A 7 -0.37 -12.15 -6.51
C ARG A 7 0.07 -13.17 -5.46
N ARG A 8 1.11 -13.94 -5.77
CA ARG A 8 1.69 -14.97 -4.91
C ARG A 8 2.85 -14.47 -4.07
N GLY A 9 3.47 -13.36 -4.49
CA GLY A 9 4.61 -12.76 -3.83
C GLY A 9 4.25 -11.97 -2.58
N ALA A 10 5.22 -11.81 -1.68
CA ALA A 10 5.12 -11.01 -0.46
C ALA A 10 5.61 -9.59 -0.71
N TYR A 11 4.75 -8.66 -1.11
CA TYR A 11 5.11 -7.31 -1.53
C TYR A 11 5.22 -6.29 -0.40
N GLY A 12 5.08 -6.74 0.85
CA GLY A 12 5.25 -5.88 2.02
C GLY A 12 4.14 -4.86 2.21
N PHE A 13 4.40 -3.98 3.16
CA PHE A 13 3.50 -2.89 3.52
C PHE A 13 4.28 -1.57 3.47
N ASP A 14 3.82 -0.63 2.69
CA ASP A 14 4.42 0.70 2.61
C ASP A 14 4.06 1.47 3.88
N ALA A 15 5.03 2.05 4.59
CA ALA A 15 4.84 2.76 5.85
C ALA A 15 3.90 2.05 6.84
N PRO A 16 4.26 0.87 7.38
CA PRO A 16 3.35 0.01 8.16
C PRO A 16 2.82 0.65 9.44
N TYR A 17 3.53 1.66 9.95
CA TYR A 17 3.13 2.45 11.13
C TYR A 17 1.98 3.43 10.83
N ALA A 18 1.80 3.88 9.58
CA ALA A 18 0.83 4.92 9.25
C ALA A 18 -0.63 4.50 9.56
N PRO A 19 -1.14 3.36 9.07
CA PRO A 19 -2.52 2.95 9.40
C PRO A 19 -2.68 2.60 10.88
N LEU A 20 -1.63 2.12 11.55
CA LEU A 20 -1.66 1.88 12.99
C LEU A 20 -1.83 3.19 13.77
N LEU A 21 -1.06 4.23 13.45
CA LEU A 21 -1.17 5.54 14.10
C LEU A 21 -2.54 6.18 13.84
N MET A 22 -3.08 6.05 12.62
CA MET A 22 -4.43 6.51 12.31
C MET A 22 -5.49 5.76 13.13
N ALA A 23 -5.37 4.43 13.26
CA ALA A 23 -6.29 3.63 14.07
C ALA A 23 -6.22 3.96 15.56
N LEU A 24 -5.00 4.13 16.11
CA LEU A 24 -4.82 4.54 17.51
C LEU A 24 -5.39 5.94 17.77
N GLY A 25 -5.11 6.91 16.88
CA GLY A 25 -5.70 8.25 16.97
C GLY A 25 -7.23 8.21 16.92
N GLY A 26 -7.79 7.42 16.02
CA GLY A 26 -9.23 7.19 15.93
C GLY A 26 -9.81 6.60 17.21
N ALA A 27 -9.15 5.59 17.79
CA ALA A 27 -9.58 4.99 19.05
C ALA A 27 -9.55 5.99 20.23
N CYS A 28 -8.50 6.82 20.32
CA CYS A 28 -8.41 7.89 21.32
C CYS A 28 -9.55 8.92 21.17
N LEU A 29 -9.87 9.33 19.93
CA LEU A 29 -10.97 10.26 19.68
C LEU A 29 -12.34 9.66 19.98
N LEU A 30 -12.55 8.37 19.70
CA LEU A 30 -13.78 7.67 20.11
C LEU A 30 -13.90 7.60 21.63
N ALA A 31 -12.82 7.28 22.34
CA ALA A 31 -12.81 7.26 23.80
C ALA A 31 -13.13 8.64 24.38
N LEU A 32 -12.56 9.71 23.79
CA LEU A 32 -12.87 11.09 24.16
C LEU A 32 -14.36 11.41 23.94
N SER A 33 -14.91 11.04 22.78
CA SER A 33 -16.33 11.24 22.45
C SER A 33 -17.24 10.52 23.45
N ALA A 34 -16.93 9.26 23.76
CA ALA A 34 -17.68 8.46 24.73
C ALA A 34 -17.59 9.04 26.15
N TRP A 35 -16.39 9.46 26.58
CA TRP A 35 -16.19 10.11 27.87
C TRP A 35 -17.00 11.41 27.99
N ARG A 36 -16.98 12.27 26.97
CA ARG A 36 -17.80 13.49 26.90
C ARG A 36 -19.29 13.23 26.96
N LEU A 37 -19.75 12.13 26.37
CA LEU A 37 -21.15 11.73 26.44
C LEU A 37 -21.56 11.36 27.88
N CYS A 38 -20.67 10.66 28.63
CA CYS A 38 -20.93 10.14 29.96
C CYS A 38 -20.67 11.16 31.09
N SER A 39 -19.67 12.08 30.93
CA SER A 39 -19.18 12.93 32.04
C SER A 39 -20.13 14.05 32.45
N GLY A 40 -21.10 14.41 31.62
CA GLY A 40 -22.06 15.46 31.94
C GLY A 40 -21.44 16.87 32.15
N GLU A 41 -20.14 17.03 31.90
CA GLU A 41 -19.41 18.30 32.11
C GLU A 41 -19.99 19.44 31.27
N MET A 42 -20.22 20.57 31.93
CA MET A 42 -20.61 21.83 31.27
C MET A 42 -19.33 22.48 30.70
N ASN A 43 -19.18 22.37 29.40
CA ASN A 43 -18.12 23.02 28.62
C ASN A 43 -18.68 24.28 27.95
N PRO A 44 -17.89 25.35 27.74
CA PRO A 44 -18.33 26.53 26.98
C PRO A 44 -18.69 26.20 25.52
N THR A 45 -18.19 25.08 25.00
CA THR A 45 -18.55 24.58 23.66
C THR A 45 -19.92 23.90 23.73
N PRO A 46 -20.82 24.11 22.73
CA PRO A 46 -22.09 23.37 22.67
C PRO A 46 -21.87 21.88 22.83
N ARG A 47 -22.60 21.26 23.76
CA ARG A 47 -22.42 19.84 24.14
C ARG A 47 -22.44 18.90 22.94
N ALA A 48 -23.31 19.15 21.97
CA ALA A 48 -23.37 18.38 20.73
C ALA A 48 -22.02 18.38 19.97
N ILE A 49 -21.41 19.56 19.79
CA ILE A 49 -20.13 19.68 19.09
C ILE A 49 -19.01 18.95 19.84
N SER A 50 -18.95 19.11 21.17
CA SER A 50 -17.91 18.46 21.99
C SER A 50 -17.98 16.93 21.98
N ILE A 51 -19.13 16.33 21.70
CA ILE A 51 -19.34 14.89 21.59
C ILE A 51 -19.13 14.43 20.15
N PHE A 52 -19.78 15.05 19.17
CA PHE A 52 -19.82 14.54 17.80
C PHE A 52 -18.55 14.86 16.99
N ALA A 53 -17.89 15.99 17.23
CA ALA A 53 -16.68 16.35 16.46
C ALA A 53 -15.54 15.32 16.62
N PRO A 54 -15.18 14.85 17.83
CA PRO A 54 -14.20 13.77 17.97
C PRO A 54 -14.68 12.46 17.34
N GLY A 55 -15.97 12.12 17.41
CA GLY A 55 -16.52 10.93 16.77
C GLY A 55 -16.40 10.96 15.25
N VAL A 56 -16.73 12.08 14.62
CA VAL A 56 -16.57 12.28 13.16
C VAL A 56 -15.09 12.22 12.75
N ALA A 57 -14.21 12.86 13.54
CA ALA A 57 -12.76 12.80 13.28
C ALA A 57 -12.22 11.36 13.43
N ALA A 58 -12.69 10.60 14.40
CA ALA A 58 -12.36 9.20 14.56
C ALA A 58 -12.78 8.36 13.35
N LEU A 59 -14.03 8.52 12.90
CA LEU A 59 -14.54 7.85 11.70
C LEU A 59 -13.66 8.17 10.48
N TRP A 60 -13.31 9.44 10.29
CA TRP A 60 -12.44 9.87 9.20
C TRP A 60 -11.06 9.19 9.26
N LEU A 61 -10.46 9.08 10.46
CA LEU A 61 -9.17 8.39 10.64
C LEU A 61 -9.27 6.89 10.31
N PHE A 62 -10.34 6.21 10.74
CA PHE A 62 -10.53 4.80 10.43
C PHE A 62 -10.77 4.56 8.94
N LEU A 63 -11.54 5.41 8.27
CA LEU A 63 -11.73 5.32 6.82
C LEU A 63 -10.40 5.52 6.07
N ASN A 64 -9.57 6.49 6.50
CA ASN A 64 -8.25 6.69 5.90
C ASN A 64 -7.31 5.51 6.18
N ALA A 65 -7.31 4.94 7.39
CA ALA A 65 -6.54 3.74 7.70
C ALA A 65 -6.96 2.56 6.80
N GLY A 66 -8.26 2.33 6.65
CA GLY A 66 -8.80 1.29 5.77
C GLY A 66 -8.44 1.51 4.31
N PHE A 67 -8.57 2.75 3.81
CA PHE A 67 -8.18 3.11 2.45
C PHE A 67 -6.67 2.93 2.23
N PHE A 68 -5.84 3.29 3.21
CA PHE A 68 -4.40 3.08 3.16
C PHE A 68 -4.04 1.59 3.04
N VAL A 69 -4.68 0.73 3.85
CA VAL A 69 -4.48 -0.72 3.78
C VAL A 69 -4.90 -1.25 2.42
N TYR A 70 -6.05 -0.83 1.91
CA TYR A 70 -6.55 -1.23 0.59
C TYR A 70 -5.59 -0.79 -0.53
N SER A 71 -5.17 0.48 -0.54
CA SER A 71 -4.29 1.01 -1.59
C SER A 71 -2.93 0.31 -1.60
N THR A 72 -2.38 -0.01 -0.43
CA THR A 72 -1.09 -0.72 -0.33
C THR A 72 -1.19 -2.18 -0.76
N ARG A 73 -2.30 -2.88 -0.45
CA ARG A 73 -2.44 -4.32 -0.73
C ARG A 73 -3.03 -4.65 -2.09
N ALA A 74 -3.93 -3.83 -2.59
CA ALA A 74 -4.66 -4.10 -3.83
C ALA A 74 -4.62 -2.94 -4.82
N GLY A 75 -4.87 -1.72 -4.37
CA GLY A 75 -5.04 -0.55 -5.23
C GLY A 75 -3.83 -0.28 -6.11
N LYS A 76 -2.62 -0.36 -5.56
CA LYS A 76 -1.39 -0.13 -6.33
C LYS A 76 -1.24 -1.10 -7.51
N PHE A 77 -1.61 -2.37 -7.34
CA PHE A 77 -1.52 -3.35 -8.42
C PHE A 77 -2.52 -3.09 -9.54
N ALA A 78 -3.74 -2.66 -9.18
CA ALA A 78 -4.76 -2.31 -10.18
C ALA A 78 -4.32 -1.11 -11.01
N VAL A 79 -3.84 -0.05 -10.36
CA VAL A 79 -3.37 1.17 -11.05
C VAL A 79 -2.17 0.88 -11.94
N TRP A 80 -1.16 0.15 -11.43
CA TRP A 80 0.01 -0.18 -12.24
C TRP A 80 -0.30 -1.15 -13.38
N ALA A 81 -1.23 -2.09 -13.20
CA ALA A 81 -1.66 -2.94 -14.30
C ALA A 81 -2.27 -2.11 -15.43
N GLU A 82 -3.18 -1.18 -15.10
CA GLU A 82 -3.80 -0.28 -16.07
C GLU A 82 -2.77 0.62 -16.76
N LEU A 83 -1.81 1.18 -16.01
CA LEU A 83 -0.76 2.02 -16.59
C LEU A 83 0.14 1.23 -17.55
N LEU A 84 0.57 0.03 -17.15
CA LEU A 84 1.40 -0.82 -18.00
C LEU A 84 0.65 -1.28 -19.27
N ASP A 85 -0.67 -1.52 -19.16
CA ASP A 85 -1.48 -1.86 -20.33
C ASP A 85 -1.63 -0.68 -21.31
N ARG A 86 -1.68 0.55 -20.79
CA ARG A 86 -1.71 1.79 -21.61
C ARG A 86 -0.40 2.07 -22.35
N PHE A 87 0.73 1.50 -21.90
CA PHE A 87 2.01 1.65 -22.62
C PHE A 87 2.09 0.83 -23.90
N GLU A 88 1.12 -0.05 -24.16
CA GLU A 88 1.05 -0.87 -25.39
C GLU A 88 2.37 -1.58 -25.70
N LEU A 89 2.98 -2.17 -24.65
CA LEU A 89 4.29 -2.83 -24.77
C LEU A 89 4.22 -3.96 -25.81
N LYS A 90 5.19 -4.00 -26.73
CA LYS A 90 5.32 -5.02 -27.80
C LYS A 90 5.90 -6.34 -27.28
N GLY A 91 6.44 -6.32 -26.06
CA GLY A 91 6.98 -7.47 -25.36
C GLY A 91 8.46 -7.74 -25.58
N ASP A 92 9.18 -6.87 -26.26
CA ASP A 92 10.63 -6.93 -26.54
C ASP A 92 11.41 -5.72 -26.00
N GLU A 93 10.75 -4.82 -25.26
CA GLU A 93 11.36 -3.65 -24.68
C GLU A 93 12.35 -4.00 -23.56
N ARG A 94 13.18 -3.01 -23.24
CA ARG A 94 14.01 -2.99 -22.05
C ARG A 94 13.48 -1.93 -21.10
N LEU A 95 12.94 -2.37 -19.95
CA LEU A 95 12.34 -1.51 -18.93
C LEU A 95 13.27 -1.44 -17.72
N LEU A 96 13.46 -0.25 -17.17
CA LEU A 96 14.18 0.00 -15.93
C LEU A 96 13.19 0.49 -14.86
N ASP A 97 13.13 -0.21 -13.73
CA ASP A 97 12.36 0.18 -12.53
C ASP A 97 13.34 0.68 -11.46
N ILE A 98 13.35 2.00 -11.22
CA ILE A 98 14.21 2.65 -10.23
C ILE A 98 13.42 2.77 -8.92
N GLY A 99 13.96 2.18 -7.85
CA GLY A 99 13.23 2.05 -6.58
C GLY A 99 12.26 0.86 -6.63
N CYS A 100 12.67 -0.25 -7.24
CA CYS A 100 11.80 -1.40 -7.47
C CYS A 100 11.30 -2.08 -6.18
N GLY A 101 11.93 -1.81 -5.05
CA GLY A 101 11.58 -2.38 -3.76
C GLY A 101 11.47 -3.89 -3.81
N ARG A 102 10.34 -4.43 -3.38
CA ARG A 102 10.04 -5.87 -3.40
C ARG A 102 9.52 -6.37 -4.77
N GLY A 103 9.64 -5.54 -5.82
CA GLY A 103 9.38 -5.90 -7.20
C GLY A 103 7.92 -5.83 -7.63
N ALA A 104 7.06 -5.06 -6.95
CA ALA A 104 5.64 -5.00 -7.30
C ALA A 104 5.41 -4.58 -8.75
N VAL A 105 6.00 -3.47 -9.19
CA VAL A 105 5.90 -2.95 -10.56
C VAL A 105 6.81 -3.70 -11.50
N LEU A 106 8.05 -3.95 -11.09
CA LEU A 106 9.07 -4.69 -11.86
C LEU A 106 8.53 -6.01 -12.41
N LEU A 107 7.91 -6.83 -11.53
CA LEU A 107 7.42 -8.15 -11.92
C LEU A 107 6.16 -8.07 -12.79
N MET A 108 5.31 -7.06 -12.58
CA MET A 108 4.17 -6.81 -13.47
C MET A 108 4.61 -6.39 -14.87
N ALA A 109 5.67 -5.58 -14.96
CA ALA A 109 6.27 -5.22 -16.23
C ALA A 109 6.93 -6.44 -16.90
N ALA A 110 7.71 -7.23 -16.15
CA ALA A 110 8.37 -8.42 -16.66
C ALA A 110 7.39 -9.44 -17.28
N GLN A 111 6.20 -9.58 -16.71
CA GLN A 111 5.13 -10.46 -17.26
C GLN A 111 4.67 -10.04 -18.67
N ARG A 112 4.81 -8.75 -19.00
CA ARG A 112 4.44 -8.17 -20.30
C ARG A 112 5.57 -8.18 -21.32
N LEU A 113 6.78 -8.62 -20.91
CA LEU A 113 7.99 -8.57 -21.72
C LEU A 113 8.55 -9.98 -22.01
N PRO A 114 7.81 -10.86 -22.72
CA PRO A 114 8.24 -12.25 -22.93
C PRO A 114 9.53 -12.39 -23.76
N ARG A 115 9.88 -11.40 -24.56
CA ARG A 115 11.11 -11.32 -25.36
C ARG A 115 12.00 -10.17 -24.93
N GLY A 116 11.50 -9.32 -24.03
CA GLY A 116 12.19 -8.14 -23.51
C GLY A 116 12.90 -8.41 -22.18
N ARG A 117 13.20 -7.33 -21.46
CA ARG A 117 13.86 -7.40 -20.17
C ARG A 117 13.41 -6.30 -19.22
N ALA A 118 13.00 -6.66 -18.02
CA ALA A 118 12.80 -5.72 -16.92
C ALA A 118 14.02 -5.78 -15.98
N ILE A 119 14.55 -4.62 -15.61
CA ILE A 119 15.70 -4.46 -14.72
C ILE A 119 15.21 -3.60 -13.53
N GLY A 120 15.38 -4.09 -12.31
CA GLY A 120 15.07 -3.35 -11.09
C GLY A 120 16.36 -2.91 -10.41
N VAL A 121 16.38 -1.68 -9.88
CA VAL A 121 17.42 -1.17 -9.01
C VAL A 121 16.79 -0.53 -7.78
N ASP A 122 17.37 -0.76 -6.61
CA ASP A 122 16.89 -0.23 -5.33
C ASP A 122 18.04 -0.12 -4.34
N VAL A 123 17.90 0.72 -3.34
CA VAL A 123 18.84 0.82 -2.21
C VAL A 123 18.47 -0.15 -1.08
N TRP A 124 17.36 -0.84 -1.19
CA TRP A 124 16.77 -1.80 -0.24
C TRP A 124 16.71 -1.29 1.20
N SER A 125 16.26 -0.03 1.36
CA SER A 125 16.00 0.56 2.67
C SER A 125 14.79 -0.09 3.32
N THR A 126 14.96 -0.58 4.55
CA THR A 126 13.85 -1.13 5.35
C THR A 126 13.00 -0.06 6.03
N LYS A 127 13.41 1.21 5.97
CA LYS A 127 12.67 2.35 6.55
C LYS A 127 11.42 2.68 5.75
N ASP A 128 11.49 2.57 4.43
CA ASP A 128 10.43 2.97 3.52
C ASP A 128 9.42 1.84 3.28
N GLN A 129 9.91 0.59 3.27
CA GLN A 129 9.07 -0.58 3.07
C GLN A 129 9.48 -1.71 4.02
N SER A 130 8.51 -2.33 4.69
CA SER A 130 8.76 -3.42 5.62
C SER A 130 9.44 -4.61 4.94
N GLY A 131 10.60 -5.05 5.47
CA GLY A 131 11.34 -6.19 4.97
C GLY A 131 11.84 -6.04 3.53
N ASN A 132 12.15 -4.81 3.10
CA ASN A 132 12.73 -4.55 1.79
C ASN A 132 14.14 -5.14 1.68
N ALA A 133 14.35 -6.03 0.70
CA ALA A 133 15.64 -6.67 0.43
C ALA A 133 15.64 -7.26 -0.99
N GLU A 134 16.79 -7.26 -1.65
CA GLU A 134 16.97 -7.85 -2.98
C GLU A 134 16.52 -9.32 -3.01
N GLN A 135 16.87 -10.09 -1.98
CA GLN A 135 16.48 -11.50 -1.89
C GLN A 135 14.95 -11.69 -1.92
N VAL A 136 14.19 -10.78 -1.32
CA VAL A 136 12.73 -10.83 -1.32
C VAL A 136 12.19 -10.57 -2.73
N THR A 137 12.77 -9.63 -3.47
CA THR A 137 12.42 -9.39 -4.87
C THR A 137 12.65 -10.63 -5.73
N ARG A 138 13.78 -11.33 -5.52
CA ARG A 138 14.08 -12.60 -6.20
C ARG A 138 13.10 -13.73 -5.83
N GLN A 139 12.75 -13.84 -4.56
CA GLN A 139 11.74 -14.80 -4.10
C GLN A 139 10.37 -14.52 -4.71
N ASN A 140 9.96 -13.25 -4.76
CA ASN A 140 8.72 -12.85 -5.40
C ASN A 140 8.71 -13.19 -6.89
N ALA A 141 9.82 -12.98 -7.60
CA ALA A 141 9.96 -13.38 -9.01
C ALA A 141 9.75 -14.88 -9.20
N ALA A 142 10.36 -15.70 -8.34
CA ALA A 142 10.17 -17.15 -8.38
C ALA A 142 8.72 -17.57 -8.11
N LEU A 143 8.05 -16.95 -7.12
CA LEU A 143 6.64 -17.21 -6.80
C LEU A 143 5.69 -16.82 -7.94
N GLU A 144 6.03 -15.76 -8.69
CA GLU A 144 5.28 -15.30 -9.86
C GLU A 144 5.68 -16.02 -11.16
N ALA A 145 6.57 -17.04 -11.07
CA ALA A 145 7.10 -17.78 -12.21
C ALA A 145 7.78 -16.89 -13.29
N ILE A 146 8.43 -15.81 -12.86
CA ILE A 146 9.17 -14.91 -13.73
C ILE A 146 10.64 -15.31 -13.71
N PRO A 147 11.27 -15.60 -14.88
CA PRO A 147 12.69 -15.93 -14.93
C PRO A 147 13.52 -14.71 -14.47
N PHE A 148 14.34 -14.92 -13.44
CA PHE A 148 15.23 -13.91 -12.90
C PHE A 148 16.64 -14.15 -13.41
N ASN A 149 17.10 -13.37 -14.38
CA ASN A 149 18.47 -13.43 -14.89
C ASN A 149 19.36 -12.45 -14.11
N THR A 150 20.22 -12.98 -13.24
CA THR A 150 21.35 -12.26 -12.67
C THR A 150 22.52 -12.34 -13.65
N LYS A 151 22.97 -11.20 -14.11
CA LYS A 151 24.36 -11.06 -14.60
C LYS A 151 25.09 -10.09 -13.69
#